data_028194dd68c518dbb694b2ed6c8b6c8a
#
_entry.id   028194dd68c518dbb694b2ed6c8b6c8a
#
_cell.length_a   1.000
_cell.length_b   1.000
_cell.length_c   1.000
_cell.angle_alpha   90.00
_cell.angle_beta   90.00
_cell.angle_gamma   90.00
#
_symmetry.space_group_name_H-M   'P 1'
#
loop_
_entity.id
_entity.type
_entity.pdbx_description
1 polymer ?
#
loop_
_entity_poly.entity_id
_entity_poly.type
_entity_poly.pdbx_seq_one_letter_code
_entity_poly.pdbx_strand_id
1 'polypeptide(L)'
;MKRWIVVLAVVMLGIAATAQAENGKSRTEIYGYVMTDVGVNQKAIDPSWFDVQRPTKLPAFENEFGRDGSVFFSVRQTRFGVKSFLPAGDAEIKTTFEWEMFGVGADAGQTTIRLRHAYGEVGKFGAGQYWSPFMDIDVFPNTLEYWGPNGMAFFRNVQLRFMPIQGDSRLTIALERPGASADAGLYAGRVELAGIVPRFPLPDVSAEYRMGLRRGYIEVAGIVRTIKWEDLTPTPVDASGDVMGWGLSASSNLKLGGNVVRLQLVHGEGIENYMNDAPADVGIEVTTSGADGVALPVTGAVAFLDHNWTSKLSTSLGYSQVVIENSNGQAPDAFHLGQYALANLLYSPVPNVMGGVEVGWDKRENNSDGWSIENWHVQASFKYSFSVSLGGGQ
;
A
#
# COMPACT_ATOMS: atom_id res chain seq x y z
N MET A 1 -32.39 3.91 10.37
CA MET A 1 -31.34 3.08 10.98
C MET A 1 -31.71 1.60 11.23
N LYS A 2 -32.88 1.23 11.70
CA LYS A 2 -33.22 -0.18 12.00
C LYS A 2 -33.36 -1.14 10.79
N ARG A 3 -33.53 -0.66 9.58
CA ARG A 3 -33.70 -1.53 8.38
C ARG A 3 -32.40 -2.01 7.73
N TRP A 4 -31.29 -1.33 7.93
CA TRP A 4 -29.99 -1.68 7.33
C TRP A 4 -29.21 -2.72 8.15
N ILE A 5 -29.43 -2.78 9.48
CA ILE A 5 -28.82 -3.79 10.36
C ILE A 5 -29.33 -5.20 10.02
N VAL A 6 -30.56 -5.31 9.55
CA VAL A 6 -31.15 -6.62 9.20
C VAL A 6 -30.56 -7.18 7.91
N VAL A 7 -30.15 -6.35 6.95
CA VAL A 7 -29.56 -6.80 5.68
C VAL A 7 -28.12 -7.32 5.91
N LEU A 8 -27.34 -6.69 6.78
CA LEU A 8 -25.99 -7.19 7.13
C LEU A 8 -26.06 -8.51 7.92
N ALA A 9 -27.04 -8.67 8.80
CA ALA A 9 -27.23 -9.91 9.58
C ALA A 9 -27.67 -11.10 8.73
N VAL A 10 -28.43 -10.90 7.66
CA VAL A 10 -28.90 -11.95 6.75
C VAL A 10 -27.77 -12.46 5.85
N VAL A 11 -26.80 -11.61 5.48
CA VAL A 11 -25.61 -12.04 4.73
C VAL A 11 -24.65 -12.87 5.59
N MET A 12 -24.58 -12.62 6.90
CA MET A 12 -23.75 -13.38 7.84
C MET A 12 -24.34 -14.73 8.25
N LEU A 13 -25.65 -14.90 8.22
CA LEU A 13 -26.33 -16.14 8.61
C LEU A 13 -26.39 -17.20 7.49
N GLY A 14 -26.06 -16.84 6.25
CA GLY A 14 -25.98 -17.80 5.12
C GLY A 14 -24.72 -18.65 5.07
N ILE A 15 -23.73 -18.40 5.93
CA ILE A 15 -22.42 -19.10 5.92
C ILE A 15 -22.31 -20.22 6.97
N ALA A 16 -23.33 -20.43 7.82
CA ALA A 16 -23.38 -21.58 8.71
C ALA A 16 -23.85 -22.84 7.98
N ALA A 17 -23.24 -23.17 6.83
CA ALA A 17 -23.34 -24.50 6.26
C ALA A 17 -22.39 -25.41 7.03
N THR A 18 -22.96 -26.41 7.68
CA THR A 18 -22.25 -27.50 8.37
C THR A 18 -21.23 -28.12 7.43
N ALA A 19 -19.96 -27.77 7.59
CA ALA A 19 -18.85 -28.42 6.91
C ALA A 19 -18.69 -29.82 7.50
N GLN A 20 -19.33 -30.81 6.89
CA GLN A 20 -18.92 -32.21 7.04
C GLN A 20 -17.74 -32.39 6.08
N ALA A 21 -16.56 -32.60 6.63
CA ALA A 21 -15.34 -32.85 5.87
C ALA A 21 -15.47 -34.25 5.19
N GLU A 22 -15.80 -34.27 3.91
CA GLU A 22 -15.60 -35.43 3.05
C GLU A 22 -14.26 -35.27 2.31
N ASN A 23 -13.31 -36.16 2.66
CA ASN A 23 -12.16 -36.66 1.89
C ASN A 23 -11.23 -35.68 1.09
N GLY A 24 -11.22 -34.39 1.36
CA GLY A 24 -10.19 -33.50 0.88
C GLY A 24 -9.04 -33.41 1.90
N LYS A 25 -7.78 -33.51 1.44
CA LYS A 25 -6.63 -33.39 2.34
C LYS A 25 -6.36 -31.92 2.61
N SER A 26 -6.35 -31.51 3.89
CA SER A 26 -5.91 -30.18 4.30
C SER A 26 -4.42 -29.98 4.01
N ARG A 27 -4.05 -28.81 3.55
CA ARG A 27 -2.66 -28.41 3.31
C ARG A 27 -2.37 -27.09 4.02
N THR A 28 -1.22 -27.01 4.66
CA THR A 28 -0.72 -25.77 5.27
C THR A 28 0.67 -25.49 4.69
N GLU A 29 0.88 -24.26 4.24
CA GLU A 29 2.15 -23.76 3.75
C GLU A 29 2.70 -22.73 4.74
N ILE A 30 3.89 -22.97 5.27
CA ILE A 30 4.65 -22.03 6.09
C ILE A 30 5.74 -21.44 5.20
N TYR A 31 5.80 -20.12 5.07
CA TYR A 31 6.73 -19.45 4.18
C TYR A 31 7.26 -18.16 4.79
N GLY A 32 8.31 -17.65 4.20
CA GLY A 32 8.88 -16.39 4.62
C GLY A 32 10.32 -16.20 4.16
N TYR A 33 10.95 -15.21 4.73
CA TYR A 33 12.35 -14.94 4.51
C TYR A 33 12.96 -14.14 5.66
N VAL A 34 14.27 -14.34 5.87
CA VAL A 34 15.10 -13.43 6.67
C VAL A 34 15.82 -12.53 5.69
N MET A 35 15.79 -11.23 5.92
CA MET A 35 16.45 -10.22 5.08
C MET A 35 17.27 -9.28 5.94
N THR A 36 18.48 -8.98 5.49
CA THR A 36 19.37 -8.01 6.11
C THR A 36 19.74 -6.97 5.08
N ASP A 37 19.56 -5.73 5.42
CA ASP A 37 19.84 -4.56 4.60
C ASP A 37 20.95 -3.75 5.24
N VAL A 38 21.85 -3.25 4.41
CA VAL A 38 22.91 -2.31 4.79
C VAL A 38 22.93 -1.20 3.76
N GLY A 39 22.90 0.05 4.19
CA GLY A 39 22.87 1.13 3.22
C GLY A 39 23.30 2.47 3.77
N VAL A 40 23.25 3.45 2.88
CA VAL A 40 23.62 4.85 3.14
C VAL A 40 22.56 5.75 2.52
N ASN A 41 22.15 6.80 3.25
CA ASN A 41 21.44 7.95 2.74
C ASN A 41 22.41 9.12 2.63
N GLN A 42 22.41 9.82 1.50
CA GLN A 42 23.25 11.00 1.30
C GLN A 42 22.75 12.17 2.15
N LYS A 43 21.45 12.35 2.22
CA LYS A 43 20.79 13.39 3.00
C LYS A 43 20.27 12.86 4.33
N ALA A 44 20.08 13.76 5.29
CA ALA A 44 19.30 13.46 6.48
C ALA A 44 17.84 13.20 6.05
N ILE A 45 17.23 12.16 6.61
CA ILE A 45 15.84 11.79 6.39
C ILE A 45 15.18 11.58 7.75
N ASP A 46 13.83 11.52 7.79
CA ASP A 46 13.07 11.21 8.99
C ASP A 46 13.65 9.94 9.67
N PRO A 47 14.16 10.04 10.90
CA PRO A 47 14.82 8.92 11.59
C PRO A 47 13.96 7.67 11.76
N SER A 48 12.63 7.82 11.72
CA SER A 48 11.70 6.70 11.77
C SER A 48 11.60 5.92 10.45
N TRP A 49 12.21 6.45 9.37
CA TRP A 49 12.15 5.91 8.01
C TRP A 49 13.53 5.74 7.38
N PHE A 50 14.54 5.57 8.20
CA PHE A 50 15.96 5.58 7.85
C PHE A 50 16.38 4.54 6.80
N ASP A 51 15.64 3.46 6.62
CA ASP A 51 15.95 2.32 5.78
C ASP A 51 15.07 2.17 4.52
N VAL A 52 14.42 3.26 4.10
CA VAL A 52 13.54 3.29 2.91
C VAL A 52 13.67 4.59 2.13
N GLN A 53 13.23 4.55 0.86
CA GLN A 53 13.08 5.74 0.02
C GLN A 53 11.62 6.23 0.05
N ARG A 54 11.41 7.38 0.68
CA ARG A 54 10.10 8.03 0.79
C ARG A 54 10.23 9.53 0.62
N PRO A 55 9.89 10.09 -0.54
CA PRO A 55 9.90 11.54 -0.75
C PRO A 55 9.18 12.37 0.32
N THR A 56 8.04 11.87 0.86
CA THR A 56 7.34 12.55 1.96
C THR A 56 8.13 12.59 3.28
N LYS A 57 9.22 11.81 3.39
CA LYS A 57 10.09 11.70 4.57
C LYS A 57 11.44 12.38 4.40
N LEU A 58 11.64 13.03 3.27
CA LEU A 58 12.72 14.00 3.09
C LEU A 58 12.40 15.29 3.84
N PRO A 59 13.42 16.06 4.26
CA PRO A 59 13.23 17.31 4.98
C PRO A 59 12.31 18.30 4.26
N ALA A 60 11.38 18.90 4.99
CA ALA A 60 10.53 19.97 4.50
C ALA A 60 11.23 21.36 4.55
N PHE A 61 12.33 21.47 5.29
CA PHE A 61 13.15 22.66 5.39
C PHE A 61 14.60 22.31 5.77
N GLU A 62 15.50 23.27 5.67
CA GLU A 62 16.92 23.05 5.93
C GLU A 62 17.18 22.56 7.35
N ASN A 63 17.99 21.50 7.48
CA ASN A 63 18.39 20.86 8.76
C ASN A 63 17.25 20.29 9.62
N GLU A 64 16.06 20.02 9.08
CA GLU A 64 14.93 19.44 9.84
C GLU A 64 15.33 18.16 10.60
N PHE A 65 16.09 17.26 9.98
CA PHE A 65 16.55 16.00 10.59
C PHE A 65 18.04 15.98 10.93
N GLY A 66 18.68 17.15 10.96
CA GLY A 66 20.08 17.29 11.34
C GLY A 66 21.07 17.16 10.18
N ARG A 67 22.23 16.57 10.43
CA ARG A 67 23.33 16.51 9.46
C ARG A 67 23.10 15.43 8.40
N ASP A 68 23.47 15.77 7.18
CA ASP A 68 23.51 14.86 6.03
C ASP A 68 24.46 13.68 6.23
N GLY A 69 24.11 12.56 5.61
CA GLY A 69 24.87 11.34 5.60
C GLY A 69 24.54 10.42 6.78
N SER A 70 23.96 9.26 6.50
CA SER A 70 23.69 8.24 7.49
C SER A 70 23.94 6.85 6.93
N VAL A 71 24.43 5.95 7.78
CA VAL A 71 24.58 4.51 7.48
C VAL A 71 23.52 3.79 8.29
N PHE A 72 22.87 2.81 7.68
CA PHE A 72 21.91 1.97 8.37
C PHE A 72 22.18 0.47 8.21
N PHE A 73 21.72 -0.28 9.20
CA PHE A 73 21.57 -1.73 9.17
C PHE A 73 20.15 -2.06 9.58
N SER A 74 19.47 -2.92 8.82
CA SER A 74 18.08 -3.26 9.07
C SER A 74 17.81 -4.75 8.83
N VAL A 75 16.86 -5.30 9.59
CA VAL A 75 16.26 -6.63 9.36
C VAL A 75 14.73 -6.50 9.27
N ARG A 76 14.22 -5.28 9.20
CA ARG A 76 12.79 -4.95 9.29
C ARG A 76 11.97 -5.56 8.18
N GLN A 77 12.56 -5.85 7.02
CA GLN A 77 11.88 -6.52 5.89
C GLN A 77 11.61 -8.01 6.15
N THR A 78 12.25 -8.63 7.16
CA THR A 78 12.05 -10.04 7.51
C THR A 78 10.58 -10.35 7.68
N ARG A 79 10.12 -11.41 7.00
CA ARG A 79 8.70 -11.75 6.86
C ARG A 79 8.45 -13.22 7.15
N PHE A 80 7.26 -13.49 7.73
CA PHE A 80 6.76 -14.82 7.98
C PHE A 80 5.28 -14.90 7.61
N GLY A 81 4.85 -16.02 7.04
CA GLY A 81 3.47 -16.24 6.65
C GLY A 81 3.04 -17.70 6.75
N VAL A 82 1.75 -17.88 6.93
CA VAL A 82 1.07 -19.17 6.92
C VAL A 82 -0.13 -19.08 5.99
N LYS A 83 -0.25 -19.99 5.04
CA LYS A 83 -1.45 -20.23 4.25
C LYS A 83 -2.01 -21.59 4.58
N SER A 84 -3.32 -21.67 4.74
CA SER A 84 -4.00 -22.96 4.92
C SER A 84 -5.09 -23.12 3.87
N PHE A 85 -5.24 -24.34 3.40
CA PHE A 85 -6.21 -24.77 2.41
C PHE A 85 -7.00 -25.92 3.02
N LEU A 86 -8.24 -25.66 3.38
CA LEU A 86 -9.09 -26.56 4.13
C LEU A 86 -10.31 -26.93 3.30
N PRO A 87 -10.60 -28.23 3.07
CA PRO A 87 -11.81 -28.65 2.39
C PRO A 87 -13.07 -28.16 3.14
N ALA A 88 -14.06 -27.69 2.40
CA ALA A 88 -15.35 -27.27 2.91
C ALA A 88 -16.47 -27.67 1.93
N GLY A 89 -16.87 -28.93 1.98
CA GLY A 89 -17.77 -29.53 1.00
C GLY A 89 -17.14 -29.49 -0.41
N ASP A 90 -17.86 -28.93 -1.37
CA ASP A 90 -17.37 -28.73 -2.77
C ASP A 90 -16.44 -27.50 -2.91
N ALA A 91 -16.20 -26.76 -1.84
CA ALA A 91 -15.35 -25.57 -1.84
C ALA A 91 -14.06 -25.82 -1.03
N GLU A 92 -13.13 -24.87 -1.14
CA GLU A 92 -11.93 -24.82 -0.31
C GLU A 92 -11.93 -23.49 0.46
N ILE A 93 -11.74 -23.57 1.78
CA ILE A 93 -11.43 -22.40 2.59
C ILE A 93 -9.94 -22.14 2.48
N LYS A 94 -9.57 -20.95 2.05
CA LYS A 94 -8.18 -20.49 2.05
C LYS A 94 -8.00 -19.43 3.11
N THR A 95 -6.95 -19.55 3.91
CA THR A 95 -6.59 -18.52 4.88
C THR A 95 -5.16 -18.07 4.65
N THR A 96 -4.89 -16.80 4.93
CA THR A 96 -3.55 -16.22 4.87
C THR A 96 -3.32 -15.38 6.11
N PHE A 97 -2.27 -15.76 6.87
CA PHE A 97 -1.70 -14.93 7.93
C PHE A 97 -0.28 -14.58 7.52
N GLU A 98 0.04 -13.28 7.48
CA GLU A 98 1.38 -12.82 7.14
C GLU A 98 1.73 -11.61 8.00
N TRP A 99 2.96 -11.60 8.51
CA TRP A 99 3.52 -10.50 9.26
C TRP A 99 5.00 -10.30 8.92
N GLU A 100 5.49 -9.13 9.23
CA GLU A 100 6.86 -8.72 9.03
C GLU A 100 7.37 -7.92 10.23
N MET A 101 8.66 -7.57 10.24
CA MET A 101 9.28 -6.85 11.35
C MET A 101 9.32 -5.33 11.12
N PHE A 102 8.55 -4.80 10.17
CA PHE A 102 8.56 -3.40 9.77
C PHE A 102 7.55 -2.58 10.57
N GLY A 103 7.94 -2.07 11.74
CA GLY A 103 7.08 -1.21 12.57
C GLY A 103 6.67 0.08 11.85
N VAL A 104 5.39 0.47 12.02
CA VAL A 104 4.80 1.70 11.48
C VAL A 104 3.93 2.37 12.54
N GLY A 105 3.42 3.58 12.26
CA GLY A 105 2.64 4.34 13.22
C GLY A 105 3.48 4.69 14.46
N ALA A 106 3.04 4.33 15.65
CA ALA A 106 3.78 4.54 16.89
C ALA A 106 5.10 3.76 16.96
N ASP A 107 5.20 2.66 16.20
CA ASP A 107 6.39 1.80 16.13
C ASP A 107 7.28 2.12 14.91
N ALA A 108 7.04 3.23 14.21
CA ALA A 108 7.86 3.62 13.06
C ALA A 108 9.35 3.72 13.46
N GLY A 109 10.24 3.14 12.64
CA GLY A 109 11.68 3.06 12.93
C GLY A 109 12.07 1.85 13.79
N GLN A 110 11.13 1.15 14.42
CA GLN A 110 11.42 0.01 15.28
C GLN A 110 11.30 -1.33 14.53
N THR A 111 12.03 -2.33 15.03
CA THR A 111 11.91 -3.72 14.57
C THR A 111 10.83 -4.41 15.39
N THR A 112 9.58 -4.20 15.03
CA THR A 112 8.38 -4.73 15.71
C THR A 112 7.49 -5.48 14.74
N ILE A 113 6.69 -6.43 15.26
CA ILE A 113 5.79 -7.22 14.43
C ILE A 113 4.67 -6.35 13.89
N ARG A 114 4.51 -6.37 12.57
CA ARG A 114 3.41 -5.72 11.85
C ARG A 114 2.58 -6.76 11.10
N LEU A 115 1.27 -6.74 11.32
CA LEU A 115 0.34 -7.57 10.56
C LEU A 115 0.25 -7.07 9.11
N ARG A 116 0.49 -7.97 8.16
CA ARG A 116 0.28 -7.71 6.72
C ARG A 116 -1.08 -8.22 6.27
N HIS A 117 -1.31 -9.51 6.50
CA HIS A 117 -2.54 -10.19 6.11
C HIS A 117 -3.11 -11.00 7.27
N ALA A 118 -4.40 -10.88 7.48
CA ALA A 118 -5.26 -11.77 8.26
C ALA A 118 -6.55 -11.91 7.46
N TYR A 119 -6.57 -12.87 6.54
CA TYR A 119 -7.59 -12.96 5.50
C TYR A 119 -8.03 -14.40 5.29
N GLY A 120 -9.31 -14.58 5.02
CA GLY A 120 -9.91 -15.85 4.64
C GLY A 120 -10.84 -15.71 3.45
N GLU A 121 -10.88 -16.74 2.59
CA GLU A 121 -11.82 -16.79 1.47
C GLU A 121 -12.41 -18.18 1.30
N VAL A 122 -13.64 -18.21 0.79
CA VAL A 122 -14.33 -19.42 0.38
C VAL A 122 -15.17 -19.13 -0.87
N GLY A 123 -14.92 -19.90 -1.94
CA GLY A 123 -15.57 -19.69 -3.22
C GLY A 123 -15.33 -18.26 -3.76
N LYS A 124 -16.42 -17.48 -3.86
CA LYS A 124 -16.38 -16.11 -4.40
C LYS A 124 -16.34 -15.02 -3.31
N PHE A 125 -16.26 -15.38 -2.05
CA PHE A 125 -16.31 -14.43 -0.94
C PHE A 125 -15.02 -14.48 -0.13
N GLY A 126 -14.58 -13.30 0.33
CA GLY A 126 -13.43 -13.15 1.18
C GLY A 126 -13.65 -12.09 2.25
N ALA A 127 -12.98 -12.24 3.40
CA ALA A 127 -13.05 -11.31 4.51
C ALA A 127 -11.72 -11.23 5.26
N GLY A 128 -11.40 -10.05 5.80
CA GLY A 128 -10.22 -9.81 6.60
C GLY A 128 -9.33 -8.69 6.04
N GLN A 129 -8.13 -8.57 6.56
CA GLN A 129 -7.13 -7.62 6.08
C GLN A 129 -6.34 -8.20 4.92
N TYR A 130 -6.42 -7.55 3.77
CA TYR A 130 -5.72 -7.96 2.54
C TYR A 130 -5.46 -6.74 1.64
N TRP A 131 -4.83 -6.98 0.49
CA TRP A 131 -4.66 -5.95 -0.53
C TRP A 131 -6.01 -5.35 -0.94
N SER A 132 -6.11 -4.03 -0.99
CA SER A 132 -7.27 -3.35 -1.55
C SER A 132 -7.44 -3.71 -3.03
N PRO A 133 -8.66 -3.90 -3.56
CA PRO A 133 -8.88 -4.00 -5.00
C PRO A 133 -8.49 -2.74 -5.79
N PHE A 134 -8.31 -1.60 -5.12
CA PHE A 134 -7.83 -0.38 -5.77
C PHE A 134 -6.33 -0.42 -6.10
N MET A 135 -5.58 -1.33 -5.50
CA MET A 135 -4.15 -1.49 -5.76
C MET A 135 -3.83 -2.74 -6.58
N ASP A 136 -2.82 -2.65 -7.43
CA ASP A 136 -2.26 -3.79 -8.16
C ASP A 136 -0.85 -4.11 -7.65
N ILE A 137 -0.74 -5.17 -6.83
CA ILE A 137 0.56 -5.59 -6.27
C ILE A 137 1.52 -6.12 -7.35
N ASP A 138 1.02 -6.60 -8.48
CA ASP A 138 1.84 -7.19 -9.52
C ASP A 138 2.67 -6.14 -10.30
N VAL A 139 2.35 -4.84 -10.18
CA VAL A 139 3.18 -3.76 -10.73
C VAL A 139 4.30 -3.33 -9.79
N PHE A 140 4.37 -3.87 -8.57
CA PHE A 140 5.49 -3.62 -7.67
C PHE A 140 6.78 -4.21 -8.27
N PRO A 141 7.84 -3.41 -8.50
CA PRO A 141 9.08 -3.89 -9.12
C PRO A 141 9.92 -4.74 -8.17
N ASN A 142 10.93 -5.42 -8.72
CA ASN A 142 11.87 -6.21 -7.91
C ASN A 142 12.91 -5.29 -7.24
N THR A 143 12.50 -4.51 -6.24
CA THR A 143 13.35 -3.62 -5.46
C THR A 143 14.00 -4.34 -4.27
N LEU A 144 15.13 -3.83 -3.79
CA LEU A 144 15.71 -4.18 -2.50
C LEU A 144 15.16 -3.30 -1.39
N GLU A 145 14.99 -2.00 -1.64
CA GLU A 145 14.35 -1.13 -0.67
C GLU A 145 12.90 -1.55 -0.47
N TYR A 146 12.40 -1.32 0.75
CA TYR A 146 11.14 -1.92 1.18
C TYR A 146 9.89 -1.20 0.67
N TRP A 147 9.93 0.15 0.61
CA TRP A 147 8.73 0.94 0.44
C TRP A 147 8.17 0.88 -1.00
N GLY A 148 9.06 0.97 -2.00
CA GLY A 148 8.71 0.92 -3.41
C GLY A 148 8.21 2.25 -3.99
N PRO A 149 7.69 2.21 -5.23
CA PRO A 149 7.34 3.39 -5.98
C PRO A 149 6.32 4.30 -5.27
N ASN A 150 6.66 5.56 -5.06
CA ASN A 150 5.86 6.52 -4.29
C ASN A 150 4.51 6.85 -4.94
N GLY A 151 4.42 6.87 -6.28
CA GLY A 151 3.20 7.17 -7.05
C GLY A 151 2.30 5.95 -7.27
N MET A 152 2.60 4.82 -6.66
CA MET A 152 1.79 3.61 -6.75
C MET A 152 0.56 3.69 -5.85
N ALA A 153 -0.60 3.18 -6.30
CA ALA A 153 -1.65 2.82 -5.36
C ALA A 153 -1.22 1.58 -4.58
N PHE A 154 -1.07 1.70 -3.26
CA PHE A 154 -0.55 0.63 -2.41
C PHE A 154 -1.20 0.68 -1.02
N PHE A 155 -2.19 -0.16 -0.78
CA PHE A 155 -2.92 -0.17 0.48
C PHE A 155 -3.40 -1.56 0.87
N ARG A 156 -3.31 -1.88 2.15
CA ARG A 156 -3.91 -3.08 2.76
C ARG A 156 -4.99 -2.65 3.73
N ASN A 157 -6.18 -3.18 3.56
CA ASN A 157 -7.31 -2.78 4.38
C ASN A 157 -8.14 -3.97 4.87
N VAL A 158 -8.84 -3.79 5.97
CA VAL A 158 -9.87 -4.73 6.42
C VAL A 158 -11.08 -4.58 5.50
N GLN A 159 -11.56 -5.70 4.96
CA GLN A 159 -12.55 -5.68 3.90
C GLN A 159 -13.43 -6.91 3.87
N LEU A 160 -14.59 -6.76 3.25
CA LEU A 160 -15.43 -7.83 2.73
C LEU A 160 -15.38 -7.75 1.22
N ARG A 161 -15.04 -8.83 0.53
CA ARG A 161 -14.96 -8.84 -0.94
C ARG A 161 -15.81 -9.91 -1.59
N PHE A 162 -16.28 -9.59 -2.79
CA PHE A 162 -16.96 -10.48 -3.70
C PHE A 162 -16.19 -10.59 -5.00
N MET A 163 -15.88 -11.82 -5.42
CA MET A 163 -15.02 -12.16 -6.56
C MET A 163 -15.83 -12.96 -7.58
N PRO A 164 -16.76 -12.35 -8.35
CA PRO A 164 -17.61 -13.07 -9.31
C PRO A 164 -16.83 -13.72 -10.46
N ILE A 165 -15.71 -13.11 -10.87
CA ILE A 165 -14.80 -13.62 -11.90
C ILE A 165 -13.45 -13.87 -11.25
N GLN A 166 -12.90 -15.06 -11.43
CA GLN A 166 -11.62 -15.52 -10.88
C GLN A 166 -10.79 -16.20 -11.97
N GLY A 167 -9.46 -16.04 -11.91
CA GLY A 167 -8.52 -16.59 -12.88
C GLY A 167 -7.66 -15.50 -13.52
N ASP A 168 -7.20 -15.74 -14.76
CA ASP A 168 -6.36 -14.79 -15.51
C ASP A 168 -7.07 -13.45 -15.73
N SER A 169 -8.38 -13.50 -16.01
CA SER A 169 -9.27 -12.34 -15.91
C SER A 169 -10.01 -12.42 -14.58
N ARG A 170 -10.14 -11.30 -13.87
CA ARG A 170 -10.80 -11.25 -12.57
C ARG A 170 -11.62 -9.99 -12.39
N LEU A 171 -12.68 -10.10 -11.60
CA LEU A 171 -13.45 -8.98 -11.10
C LEU A 171 -13.57 -9.14 -9.59
N THR A 172 -13.16 -8.13 -8.85
CA THR A 172 -13.31 -8.07 -7.39
C THR A 172 -14.03 -6.77 -7.03
N ILE A 173 -14.97 -6.86 -6.11
CA ILE A 173 -15.66 -5.71 -5.51
C ILE A 173 -15.51 -5.84 -4.00
N ALA A 174 -15.13 -4.77 -3.31
CA ALA A 174 -14.96 -4.78 -1.87
C ALA A 174 -15.66 -3.62 -1.16
N LEU A 175 -16.10 -3.93 0.06
CA LEU A 175 -16.43 -2.94 1.08
C LEU A 175 -15.25 -2.90 2.04
N GLU A 176 -14.58 -1.77 2.11
CA GLU A 176 -13.37 -1.58 2.88
C GLU A 176 -13.61 -0.71 4.11
N ARG A 177 -12.80 -0.94 5.15
CA ARG A 177 -12.83 -0.10 6.35
C ARG A 177 -12.48 1.34 5.95
N PRO A 178 -13.34 2.32 6.28
CA PRO A 178 -13.06 3.73 5.99
C PRO A 178 -11.96 4.29 6.89
N GLY A 179 -11.33 5.39 6.47
CA GLY A 179 -10.28 6.08 7.21
C GLY A 179 -8.88 5.64 6.85
N ALA A 180 -7.92 5.86 7.76
CA ALA A 180 -6.53 5.48 7.58
C ALA A 180 -6.32 3.96 7.65
N SER A 181 -5.14 3.46 7.30
CA SER A 181 -4.82 2.05 7.36
C SER A 181 -4.97 1.47 8.77
N ALA A 182 -5.25 0.15 8.87
CA ALA A 182 -5.46 -0.53 10.14
C ALA A 182 -4.25 -0.43 11.09
N ASP A 183 -3.05 -0.27 10.55
CA ASP A 183 -1.79 -0.15 11.27
C ASP A 183 -1.34 1.31 11.51
N ALA A 184 -1.99 2.31 10.89
CA ALA A 184 -1.69 3.74 11.08
C ALA A 184 -2.72 4.47 11.96
N GLY A 185 -3.80 3.80 12.38
CA GLY A 185 -4.86 4.40 13.18
C GLY A 185 -5.87 5.20 12.36
N LEU A 186 -6.73 5.91 13.07
CA LEU A 186 -7.85 6.66 12.48
C LEU A 186 -7.36 8.00 11.95
N TYR A 187 -7.65 8.34 10.71
CA TYR A 187 -7.34 9.62 10.04
C TYR A 187 -5.98 10.26 10.33
N ALA A 188 -5.04 9.56 10.91
CA ALA A 188 -3.75 10.06 11.39
C ALA A 188 -3.10 11.09 10.44
N GLY A 189 -3.39 12.38 10.62
CA GLY A 189 -2.94 13.48 9.76
C GLY A 189 -3.54 13.49 8.35
N ARG A 190 -4.65 12.76 8.10
CA ARG A 190 -5.28 12.70 6.78
C ARG A 190 -6.26 13.82 6.50
N VAL A 191 -6.75 14.50 7.54
CA VAL A 191 -7.56 15.71 7.46
C VAL A 191 -6.83 16.80 8.23
N GLU A 192 -6.49 17.89 7.58
CA GLU A 192 -5.62 18.94 8.12
C GLU A 192 -6.34 19.97 9.00
N LEU A 193 -7.63 19.80 9.26
CA LEU A 193 -8.38 20.68 10.17
C LEU A 193 -8.07 20.37 11.62
N ALA A 194 -7.89 21.40 12.45
CA ALA A 194 -7.63 21.26 13.87
C ALA A 194 -8.94 21.10 14.68
N GLY A 195 -8.85 20.38 15.81
CA GLY A 195 -9.97 20.25 16.75
C GLY A 195 -11.10 19.30 16.31
N ILE A 196 -10.90 18.57 15.24
CA ILE A 196 -11.90 17.65 14.69
C ILE A 196 -11.74 16.21 15.19
N VAL A 197 -12.82 15.44 15.08
CA VAL A 197 -12.81 13.98 15.22
C VAL A 197 -13.38 13.30 13.97
N PRO A 198 -12.81 12.17 13.54
CA PRO A 198 -13.30 11.47 12.36
C PRO A 198 -14.65 10.78 12.59
N ARG A 199 -15.46 10.74 11.54
CA ARG A 199 -16.72 10.00 11.46
C ARG A 199 -16.67 9.05 10.28
N PHE A 200 -17.24 7.87 10.45
CA PHE A 200 -17.25 6.82 9.44
C PHE A 200 -18.68 6.37 9.14
N PRO A 201 -19.46 7.15 8.36
CA PRO A 201 -20.88 6.83 8.11
C PRO A 201 -21.05 5.64 7.18
N LEU A 202 -20.11 5.42 6.27
CA LEU A 202 -20.15 4.40 5.22
C LEU A 202 -18.77 3.75 5.05
N PRO A 203 -18.71 2.47 4.60
CA PRO A 203 -17.46 1.88 4.15
C PRO A 203 -16.98 2.54 2.85
N ASP A 204 -15.68 2.47 2.59
CA ASP A 204 -15.13 2.74 1.26
C ASP A 204 -15.56 1.60 0.32
N VAL A 205 -15.82 1.90 -0.94
CA VAL A 205 -16.20 0.92 -1.95
C VAL A 205 -15.16 0.92 -3.05
N SER A 206 -14.50 -0.22 -3.26
CA SER A 206 -13.52 -0.39 -4.33
C SER A 206 -13.89 -1.54 -5.26
N ALA A 207 -13.40 -1.46 -6.49
CA ALA A 207 -13.54 -2.54 -7.46
C ALA A 207 -12.34 -2.56 -8.40
N GLU A 208 -11.93 -3.76 -8.83
CA GLU A 208 -10.95 -3.99 -9.88
C GLU A 208 -11.53 -4.88 -10.97
N TYR A 209 -11.16 -4.62 -12.21
CA TYR A 209 -11.31 -5.55 -13.32
C TYR A 209 -9.98 -5.74 -14.03
N ARG A 210 -9.48 -6.98 -14.00
CA ARG A 210 -8.28 -7.38 -14.74
C ARG A 210 -8.69 -8.19 -15.96
N MET A 211 -8.18 -7.82 -17.11
CA MET A 211 -8.26 -8.58 -18.35
C MET A 211 -6.92 -9.27 -18.61
N GLY A 212 -6.90 -10.58 -18.50
CA GLY A 212 -5.73 -11.41 -18.82
C GLY A 212 -5.42 -11.37 -20.31
N LEU A 213 -4.14 -11.21 -20.66
CA LEU A 213 -3.60 -11.21 -22.01
C LEU A 213 -2.58 -12.32 -22.15
N ARG A 214 -2.28 -12.73 -23.40
CA ARG A 214 -1.26 -13.76 -23.66
C ARG A 214 0.13 -13.44 -23.04
N ARG A 215 0.47 -12.17 -22.86
CA ARG A 215 1.76 -11.70 -22.36
C ARG A 215 1.64 -10.76 -21.17
N GLY A 216 0.64 -10.97 -20.34
CA GLY A 216 0.43 -10.12 -19.16
C GLY A 216 -1.05 -9.81 -18.95
N TYR A 217 -1.37 -8.58 -18.57
CA TYR A 217 -2.74 -8.14 -18.34
C TYR A 217 -2.86 -6.62 -18.47
N ILE A 218 -4.10 -6.16 -18.56
CA ILE A 218 -4.50 -4.77 -18.28
C ILE A 218 -5.49 -4.83 -17.13
N GLU A 219 -5.33 -3.95 -16.14
CA GLU A 219 -6.24 -3.81 -15.02
C GLU A 219 -6.72 -2.37 -14.90
N VAL A 220 -8.01 -2.21 -14.58
CA VAL A 220 -8.61 -0.93 -14.21
C VAL A 220 -9.28 -1.11 -12.87
N ALA A 221 -9.02 -0.19 -11.95
CA ALA A 221 -9.63 -0.19 -10.62
C ALA A 221 -10.22 1.20 -10.29
N GLY A 222 -11.24 1.20 -9.45
CA GLY A 222 -11.88 2.40 -8.98
C GLY A 222 -12.21 2.32 -7.50
N ILE A 223 -12.30 3.48 -6.86
CA ILE A 223 -12.70 3.62 -5.45
C ILE A 223 -13.59 4.84 -5.27
N VAL A 224 -14.55 4.72 -4.35
CA VAL A 224 -15.36 5.84 -3.84
C VAL A 224 -15.39 5.74 -2.32
N ARG A 225 -15.22 6.87 -1.65
CA ARG A 225 -15.17 6.96 -0.20
C ARG A 225 -15.83 8.23 0.32
N THR A 226 -16.30 8.20 1.58
CA THR A 226 -16.82 9.37 2.28
C THR A 226 -15.93 9.67 3.47
N ILE A 227 -15.26 10.80 3.45
CA ILE A 227 -14.42 11.29 4.54
C ILE A 227 -15.26 12.34 5.29
N LYS A 228 -15.55 12.07 6.55
CA LYS A 228 -16.38 12.92 7.39
C LYS A 228 -15.73 13.19 8.73
N TRP A 229 -15.90 14.40 9.24
CA TRP A 229 -15.40 14.83 10.55
C TRP A 229 -16.41 15.71 11.29
N GLU A 230 -16.28 15.77 12.61
CA GLU A 230 -17.04 16.66 13.49
C GLU A 230 -16.09 17.55 14.27
N ASP A 231 -16.44 18.83 14.35
CA ASP A 231 -15.81 19.79 15.28
C ASP A 231 -16.41 19.59 16.67
N LEU A 232 -15.55 19.32 17.67
CA LEU A 232 -15.96 19.11 19.05
C LEU A 232 -16.13 20.39 19.84
N THR A 233 -15.65 21.52 19.33
CA THR A 233 -15.62 22.80 20.02
C THR A 233 -16.01 23.97 19.12
N PRO A 234 -17.17 23.92 18.46
CA PRO A 234 -17.59 24.94 17.51
C PRO A 234 -17.76 26.30 18.21
N THR A 235 -16.85 27.25 17.96
CA THR A 235 -16.89 28.59 18.52
C THR A 235 -16.12 29.58 17.68
N PRO A 236 -16.68 30.56 17.11
CA PRO A 236 -18.04 30.82 16.64
C PRO A 236 -18.33 30.16 15.29
N VAL A 237 -17.33 29.44 14.70
CA VAL A 237 -17.42 28.76 13.42
C VAL A 237 -17.39 27.25 13.66
N ASP A 238 -18.34 26.52 13.09
CA ASP A 238 -18.37 25.06 13.08
C ASP A 238 -17.54 24.56 11.88
N ALA A 239 -16.44 23.86 12.14
CA ALA A 239 -15.58 23.28 11.12
C ALA A 239 -15.97 21.82 10.76
N SER A 240 -17.11 21.32 11.25
CA SER A 240 -17.63 20.01 10.86
C SER A 240 -17.93 19.95 9.38
N GLY A 241 -17.59 18.82 8.73
CA GLY A 241 -17.82 18.69 7.30
C GLY A 241 -17.70 17.25 6.79
N ASP A 242 -17.89 17.12 5.50
CA ASP A 242 -17.64 15.89 4.78
C ASP A 242 -17.24 16.17 3.32
N VAL A 243 -16.40 15.29 2.77
CA VAL A 243 -16.05 15.28 1.35
C VAL A 243 -16.19 13.87 0.80
N MET A 244 -16.48 13.80 -0.49
CA MET A 244 -16.45 12.55 -1.24
C MET A 244 -15.08 12.42 -1.92
N GLY A 245 -14.36 11.34 -1.58
CA GLY A 245 -13.16 10.95 -2.30
C GLY A 245 -13.50 9.96 -3.41
N TRP A 246 -12.74 10.02 -4.50
CA TRP A 246 -12.83 9.07 -5.61
C TRP A 246 -11.47 8.87 -6.26
N GLY A 247 -11.26 7.72 -6.89
CA GLY A 247 -10.04 7.45 -7.62
C GLY A 247 -10.22 6.41 -8.72
N LEU A 248 -9.37 6.54 -9.73
CA LEU A 248 -9.21 5.60 -10.83
C LEU A 248 -7.74 5.20 -10.94
N SER A 249 -7.50 3.91 -11.18
CA SER A 249 -6.18 3.34 -11.44
C SER A 249 -6.22 2.51 -12.72
N ALA A 250 -5.20 2.66 -13.55
CA ALA A 250 -4.96 1.78 -14.70
C ALA A 250 -3.56 1.20 -14.58
N SER A 251 -3.42 -0.11 -14.68
CA SER A 251 -2.14 -0.80 -14.51
C SER A 251 -1.94 -1.93 -15.51
N SER A 252 -0.69 -2.32 -15.66
CA SER A 252 -0.31 -3.40 -16.56
C SER A 252 1.05 -3.98 -16.19
N ASN A 253 1.16 -5.29 -16.37
CA ASN A 253 2.41 -6.04 -16.29
C ASN A 253 2.57 -6.81 -17.59
N LEU A 254 3.51 -6.40 -18.46
CA LEU A 254 3.72 -6.92 -19.79
C LEU A 254 5.03 -7.68 -19.91
N LYS A 255 4.96 -8.94 -20.31
CA LYS A 255 6.13 -9.81 -20.55
C LYS A 255 6.62 -9.67 -21.99
N LEU A 256 7.83 -9.16 -22.17
CA LEU A 256 8.48 -8.90 -23.45
C LEU A 256 9.82 -9.65 -23.53
N GLY A 257 9.78 -10.95 -23.90
CA GLY A 257 10.97 -11.80 -23.84
C GLY A 257 11.46 -12.02 -22.42
N GLY A 258 12.71 -11.68 -22.13
CA GLY A 258 13.30 -11.69 -20.77
C GLY A 258 12.94 -10.48 -19.90
N ASN A 259 12.11 -9.58 -20.41
CA ASN A 259 11.73 -8.34 -19.73
C ASN A 259 10.31 -8.41 -19.18
N VAL A 260 10.05 -7.67 -18.12
CA VAL A 260 8.72 -7.37 -17.61
C VAL A 260 8.60 -5.85 -17.49
N VAL A 261 7.67 -5.26 -18.21
CA VAL A 261 7.34 -3.82 -18.10
C VAL A 261 6.17 -3.69 -17.15
N ARG A 262 6.32 -2.86 -16.12
CA ARG A 262 5.32 -2.59 -15.08
C ARG A 262 4.90 -1.13 -15.15
N LEU A 263 3.62 -0.91 -15.31
CA LEU A 263 3.06 0.42 -15.50
C LEU A 263 1.85 0.60 -14.57
N GLN A 264 1.74 1.77 -13.96
CA GLN A 264 0.52 2.22 -13.29
C GLN A 264 0.36 3.73 -13.44
N LEU A 265 -0.88 4.16 -13.63
CA LEU A 265 -1.32 5.54 -13.54
C LEU A 265 -2.52 5.58 -12.59
N VAL A 266 -2.47 6.48 -11.62
CA VAL A 266 -3.52 6.69 -10.62
C VAL A 266 -3.90 8.16 -10.64
N HIS A 267 -5.20 8.45 -10.59
CA HIS A 267 -5.70 9.82 -10.42
C HIS A 267 -6.98 9.81 -9.61
N GLY A 268 -7.16 10.82 -8.76
CA GLY A 268 -8.36 10.99 -7.95
C GLY A 268 -8.26 12.15 -6.99
N GLU A 269 -9.21 12.24 -6.08
CA GLU A 269 -9.31 13.27 -5.04
C GLU A 269 -9.63 12.60 -3.71
N GLY A 270 -8.94 13.00 -2.63
CA GLY A 270 -9.15 12.44 -1.30
C GLY A 270 -8.85 10.94 -1.21
N ILE A 271 -7.84 10.46 -1.93
CA ILE A 271 -7.39 9.07 -1.98
C ILE A 271 -5.91 8.88 -1.60
N GLU A 272 -5.28 9.89 -1.05
CA GLU A 272 -3.86 9.87 -0.66
C GLU A 272 -3.55 8.75 0.33
N ASN A 273 -4.54 8.37 1.17
CA ASN A 273 -4.44 7.22 2.06
C ASN A 273 -4.25 5.89 1.32
N TYR A 274 -4.66 5.81 0.05
CA TYR A 274 -4.48 4.64 -0.81
C TYR A 274 -3.21 4.71 -1.66
N MET A 275 -2.50 5.85 -1.66
CA MET A 275 -1.20 5.99 -2.32
C MET A 275 -0.09 5.45 -1.41
N ASN A 276 0.98 4.99 -2.04
CA ASN A 276 2.13 4.44 -1.31
C ASN A 276 2.86 5.50 -0.48
N ASP A 277 2.94 6.74 -0.98
CA ASP A 277 3.64 7.83 -0.30
C ASP A 277 2.98 9.19 -0.54
N ALA A 278 1.84 9.44 0.10
CA ALA A 278 1.15 10.72 0.08
C ALA A 278 0.60 11.07 1.48
N PRO A 279 0.63 12.36 1.89
CA PRO A 279 0.30 12.75 3.27
C PRO A 279 -1.21 12.83 3.54
N ALA A 280 -1.88 13.92 3.20
CA ALA A 280 -3.27 14.18 3.59
C ALA A 280 -4.26 13.90 2.47
N ASP A 281 -5.46 13.40 2.83
CA ASP A 281 -6.60 13.22 1.91
C ASP A 281 -7.41 14.52 1.76
N VAL A 282 -7.45 15.34 2.82
CA VAL A 282 -8.26 16.55 2.92
C VAL A 282 -7.38 17.69 3.39
N GLY A 283 -7.27 18.71 2.56
CA GLY A 283 -6.58 19.96 2.87
C GLY A 283 -7.54 21.04 3.37
N ILE A 284 -6.98 22.17 3.78
CA ILE A 284 -7.71 23.35 4.22
C ILE A 284 -7.96 24.25 3.02
N GLU A 285 -9.21 24.64 2.80
CA GLU A 285 -9.57 25.70 1.86
C GLU A 285 -10.00 26.95 2.63
N VAL A 286 -9.30 28.05 2.39
CA VAL A 286 -9.66 29.37 2.97
C VAL A 286 -10.71 30.04 2.09
N THR A 287 -11.87 30.32 2.70
CA THR A 287 -13.00 30.98 2.06
C THR A 287 -13.26 32.35 2.67
N THR A 288 -14.15 33.12 2.08
CA THR A 288 -14.57 34.43 2.62
C THR A 288 -15.31 34.34 3.96
N SER A 289 -15.84 33.16 4.28
CA SER A 289 -16.61 32.88 5.52
C SER A 289 -15.82 32.13 6.59
N GLY A 290 -14.63 31.61 6.26
CA GLY A 290 -13.83 30.82 7.19
C GLY A 290 -12.92 29.84 6.47
N ALA A 291 -12.70 28.67 7.07
CA ALA A 291 -11.93 27.57 6.49
C ALA A 291 -12.81 26.34 6.39
N ASP A 292 -12.73 25.66 5.25
CA ASP A 292 -13.40 24.40 4.96
C ASP A 292 -12.39 23.30 4.65
N GLY A 293 -12.81 22.04 4.74
CA GLY A 293 -12.03 20.91 4.25
C GLY A 293 -12.34 20.62 2.79
N VAL A 294 -11.32 20.42 1.97
CA VAL A 294 -11.44 20.06 0.56
C VAL A 294 -10.65 18.79 0.24
N ALA A 295 -11.24 17.86 -0.51
CA ALA A 295 -10.53 16.68 -1.00
C ALA A 295 -9.40 17.12 -1.92
N LEU A 296 -8.18 16.65 -1.65
CA LEU A 296 -7.00 17.04 -2.44
C LEU A 296 -6.93 16.17 -3.71
N PRO A 297 -6.70 16.76 -4.89
CA PRO A 297 -6.42 16.00 -6.08
C PRO A 297 -5.00 15.41 -6.04
N VAL A 298 -4.88 14.13 -6.40
CA VAL A 298 -3.60 13.43 -6.47
C VAL A 298 -3.45 12.67 -7.78
N THR A 299 -2.24 12.73 -8.34
CA THR A 299 -1.86 11.94 -9.51
C THR A 299 -0.57 11.17 -9.22
N GLY A 300 -0.59 9.86 -9.42
CA GLY A 300 0.56 8.97 -9.29
C GLY A 300 0.88 8.26 -10.60
N ALA A 301 2.16 8.10 -10.89
CA ALA A 301 2.64 7.35 -12.06
C ALA A 301 3.81 6.43 -11.69
N VAL A 302 3.83 5.24 -12.29
CA VAL A 302 4.87 4.22 -12.11
C VAL A 302 5.26 3.64 -13.46
N ALA A 303 6.55 3.55 -13.73
CA ALA A 303 7.09 2.89 -14.91
C ALA A 303 8.40 2.17 -14.56
N PHE A 304 8.40 0.84 -14.61
CA PHE A 304 9.55 0.00 -14.30
C PHE A 304 9.80 -1.06 -15.37
N LEU A 305 11.05 -1.44 -15.51
CA LEU A 305 11.52 -2.53 -16.33
C LEU A 305 12.30 -3.52 -15.45
N ASP A 306 11.79 -4.73 -15.32
CA ASP A 306 12.57 -5.86 -14.78
C ASP A 306 13.17 -6.64 -15.94
N HIS A 307 14.49 -6.86 -15.91
CA HIS A 307 15.23 -7.62 -16.93
C HIS A 307 15.98 -8.80 -16.30
N ASN A 308 15.79 -9.98 -16.87
CA ASN A 308 16.55 -11.18 -16.50
C ASN A 308 17.72 -11.39 -17.50
N TRP A 309 18.94 -11.08 -17.07
CA TRP A 309 20.17 -11.33 -17.83
C TRP A 309 20.43 -12.83 -17.97
N THR A 310 20.22 -13.55 -16.89
CA THR A 310 20.37 -15.01 -16.81
C THR A 310 19.29 -15.56 -15.85
N SER A 311 19.29 -16.88 -15.62
CA SER A 311 18.44 -17.48 -14.57
C SER A 311 18.86 -17.10 -13.14
N LYS A 312 20.01 -16.43 -12.97
CA LYS A 312 20.57 -16.06 -11.65
C LYS A 312 20.78 -14.56 -11.48
N LEU A 313 20.79 -13.80 -12.55
CA LEU A 313 21.11 -12.37 -12.54
C LEU A 313 19.96 -11.58 -13.16
N SER A 314 19.48 -10.59 -12.43
CA SER A 314 18.41 -9.70 -12.88
C SER A 314 18.67 -8.26 -12.46
N THR A 315 17.97 -7.33 -13.10
CA THR A 315 17.98 -5.90 -12.82
C THR A 315 16.55 -5.38 -12.82
N SER A 316 16.25 -4.48 -11.92
CA SER A 316 15.07 -3.61 -11.99
C SER A 316 15.54 -2.18 -12.16
N LEU A 317 14.87 -1.43 -13.05
CA LEU A 317 15.16 -0.03 -13.35
C LEU A 317 13.85 0.69 -13.57
N GLY A 318 13.65 1.85 -12.95
CA GLY A 318 12.44 2.61 -13.21
C GLY A 318 12.31 3.91 -12.46
N TYR A 319 11.15 4.50 -12.66
CA TYR A 319 10.78 5.82 -12.16
C TYR A 319 9.32 5.83 -11.69
N SER A 320 9.07 6.64 -10.67
CA SER A 320 7.74 6.92 -10.15
C SER A 320 7.65 8.36 -9.68
N GLN A 321 6.43 8.91 -9.71
CA GLN A 321 6.14 10.21 -9.11
C GLN A 321 4.74 10.25 -8.52
N VAL A 322 4.55 11.13 -7.55
CA VAL A 322 3.25 11.52 -7.02
C VAL A 322 3.19 13.05 -6.94
N VAL A 323 2.07 13.60 -7.39
CA VAL A 323 1.79 15.04 -7.35
C VAL A 323 0.47 15.26 -6.63
N ILE A 324 0.44 16.21 -5.70
CA ILE A 324 -0.76 16.68 -5.02
C ILE A 324 -1.04 18.10 -5.47
N GLU A 325 -2.25 18.37 -5.90
CA GLU A 325 -2.72 19.74 -6.13
C GLU A 325 -3.14 20.37 -4.81
N ASN A 326 -2.25 21.17 -4.24
CA ASN A 326 -2.45 21.74 -2.91
C ASN A 326 -3.58 22.76 -2.89
N SER A 327 -4.36 22.77 -1.81
CA SER A 327 -5.40 23.79 -1.58
C SER A 327 -4.78 25.11 -1.11
N ASN A 328 -5.55 26.21 -1.20
CA ASN A 328 -5.07 27.56 -0.89
C ASN A 328 -4.80 27.81 0.60
N GLY A 329 -5.28 26.94 1.50
CA GLY A 329 -5.08 27.02 2.94
C GLY A 329 -3.97 26.10 3.46
N GLN A 330 -3.37 25.26 2.63
CA GLN A 330 -2.26 24.42 3.06
C GLN A 330 -0.99 25.25 3.28
N ALA A 331 -0.15 24.78 4.21
CA ALA A 331 1.10 25.45 4.54
C ALA A 331 2.04 25.53 3.32
N PRO A 332 2.89 26.57 3.23
CA PRO A 332 3.86 26.69 2.15
C PRO A 332 4.84 25.52 2.03
N ASP A 333 5.19 24.88 3.15
CA ASP A 333 6.06 23.70 3.29
C ASP A 333 5.31 22.37 3.15
N ALA A 334 4.00 22.40 2.87
CA ALA A 334 3.22 21.18 2.58
C ALA A 334 3.82 20.44 1.38
N PHE A 335 3.74 19.12 1.40
CA PHE A 335 4.23 18.29 0.31
C PHE A 335 3.42 18.52 -0.97
N HIS A 336 4.11 18.73 -2.10
CA HIS A 336 3.53 18.93 -3.41
C HIS A 336 3.90 17.81 -4.39
N LEU A 337 5.20 17.57 -4.58
CA LEU A 337 5.72 16.62 -5.55
C LEU A 337 6.75 15.70 -4.89
N GLY A 338 6.59 14.41 -5.12
CA GLY A 338 7.60 13.40 -4.85
C GLY A 338 8.01 12.68 -6.11
N GLN A 339 9.32 12.53 -6.32
CA GLN A 339 9.88 11.75 -7.39
C GLN A 339 10.76 10.64 -6.82
N TYR A 340 10.79 9.51 -7.51
CA TYR A 340 11.47 8.30 -7.08
C TYR A 340 12.05 7.59 -8.30
N ALA A 341 13.30 7.19 -8.23
CA ALA A 341 13.93 6.36 -9.24
C ALA A 341 14.89 5.38 -8.59
N LEU A 342 15.05 4.21 -9.19
CA LEU A 342 16.09 3.27 -8.76
C LEU A 342 16.59 2.40 -9.90
N ALA A 343 17.77 1.82 -9.65
CA ALA A 343 18.33 0.72 -10.43
C ALA A 343 19.03 -0.26 -9.50
N ASN A 344 18.89 -1.56 -9.77
CA ASN A 344 19.54 -2.59 -8.97
C ASN A 344 20.19 -3.68 -9.81
N LEU A 345 21.00 -4.50 -9.13
CA LEU A 345 21.53 -5.74 -9.65
C LEU A 345 21.33 -6.83 -8.59
N LEU A 346 20.52 -7.83 -8.92
CA LEU A 346 20.14 -8.93 -8.05
C LEU A 346 20.79 -10.23 -8.52
N TYR A 347 21.42 -10.96 -7.60
CA TYR A 347 22.06 -12.23 -7.86
C TYR A 347 21.52 -13.34 -6.96
N SER A 348 21.00 -14.40 -7.57
CA SER A 348 20.49 -15.60 -6.90
C SER A 348 21.36 -16.80 -7.23
N PRO A 349 22.45 -17.05 -6.46
CA PRO A 349 23.39 -18.13 -6.75
C PRO A 349 22.76 -19.52 -6.72
N VAL A 350 21.85 -19.73 -5.77
CA VAL A 350 21.07 -20.95 -5.56
C VAL A 350 19.61 -20.60 -5.21
N PRO A 351 18.67 -21.54 -5.33
CA PRO A 351 17.30 -21.31 -4.89
C PRO A 351 17.25 -20.79 -3.45
N ASN A 352 16.32 -19.88 -3.19
CA ASN A 352 16.05 -19.31 -1.86
C ASN A 352 17.14 -18.40 -1.27
N VAL A 353 18.23 -18.13 -2.00
CA VAL A 353 19.29 -17.19 -1.59
C VAL A 353 19.39 -16.08 -2.63
N MET A 354 19.32 -14.85 -2.20
CA MET A 354 19.49 -13.67 -3.04
C MET A 354 20.40 -12.66 -2.33
N GLY A 355 21.32 -12.09 -3.06
CA GLY A 355 22.05 -10.89 -2.68
C GLY A 355 21.89 -9.85 -3.78
N GLY A 356 22.01 -8.57 -3.45
CA GLY A 356 21.91 -7.52 -4.44
C GLY A 356 22.43 -6.18 -3.94
N VAL A 357 22.60 -5.29 -4.89
CA VAL A 357 22.90 -3.87 -4.66
C VAL A 357 21.90 -2.99 -5.40
N GLU A 358 21.55 -1.88 -4.81
CA GLU A 358 20.57 -0.95 -5.34
C GLU A 358 21.04 0.49 -5.13
N VAL A 359 20.81 1.31 -6.13
CA VAL A 359 21.01 2.75 -6.06
C VAL A 359 19.68 3.40 -6.38
N GLY A 360 19.22 4.23 -5.47
CA GLY A 360 17.99 4.99 -5.58
C GLY A 360 18.25 6.49 -5.53
N TRP A 361 17.34 7.23 -6.13
CA TRP A 361 17.25 8.68 -6.08
C TRP A 361 15.83 9.07 -5.77
N ASP A 362 15.65 10.00 -4.86
CA ASP A 362 14.35 10.55 -4.50
C ASP A 362 14.43 12.06 -4.33
N LYS A 363 13.30 12.73 -4.62
CA LYS A 363 13.17 14.18 -4.54
C LYS A 363 11.83 14.54 -3.92
N ARG A 364 11.86 15.58 -3.08
CA ARG A 364 10.68 16.28 -2.56
C ARG A 364 10.66 17.71 -3.06
N GLU A 365 9.47 18.22 -3.41
CA GLU A 365 9.18 19.64 -3.59
C GLU A 365 8.01 20.01 -2.68
N ASN A 366 8.12 21.19 -2.07
CA ASN A 366 7.06 21.76 -1.26
C ASN A 366 6.06 22.55 -2.11
N ASN A 367 4.93 22.90 -1.50
CA ASN A 367 3.82 23.59 -2.16
C ASN A 367 4.21 24.97 -2.73
N SER A 368 4.72 25.89 -1.89
CA SER A 368 4.86 27.29 -2.36
C SER A 368 6.00 28.07 -1.74
N ASP A 369 6.83 27.48 -0.87
CA ASP A 369 8.00 28.13 -0.27
C ASP A 369 9.26 28.11 -1.16
N GLY A 370 9.20 27.37 -2.27
CA GLY A 370 10.31 27.18 -3.20
C GLY A 370 11.35 26.15 -2.72
N TRP A 371 11.10 25.46 -1.61
CA TRP A 371 11.98 24.41 -1.12
C TRP A 371 11.90 23.14 -1.97
N SER A 372 13.06 22.59 -2.30
CA SER A 372 13.20 21.25 -2.86
C SER A 372 14.46 20.58 -2.35
N ILE A 373 14.42 19.25 -2.19
CA ILE A 373 15.58 18.46 -1.75
C ILE A 373 15.63 17.13 -2.50
N GLU A 374 16.84 16.71 -2.82
CA GLU A 374 17.14 15.43 -3.46
C GLU A 374 18.02 14.58 -2.54
N ASN A 375 17.79 13.27 -2.57
CA ASN A 375 18.59 12.31 -1.81
C ASN A 375 19.02 11.15 -2.71
N TRP A 376 20.21 10.63 -2.46
CA TRP A 376 20.69 9.37 -3.01
C TRP A 376 20.73 8.32 -1.91
N HIS A 377 20.16 7.17 -2.23
CA HIS A 377 20.10 6.00 -1.36
C HIS A 377 20.89 4.87 -2.02
N VAL A 378 21.80 4.24 -1.26
CA VAL A 378 22.56 3.07 -1.74
C VAL A 378 22.36 1.95 -0.73
N GLN A 379 21.94 0.77 -1.21
CA GLN A 379 21.63 -0.37 -0.37
C GLN A 379 22.24 -1.64 -0.92
N ALA A 380 22.74 -2.49 -0.03
CA ALA A 380 23.05 -3.90 -0.29
C ALA A 380 22.19 -4.77 0.61
N SER A 381 21.66 -5.86 0.07
CA SER A 381 20.75 -6.75 0.80
C SER A 381 21.09 -8.21 0.61
N PHE A 382 20.82 -9.01 1.66
CA PHE A 382 20.89 -10.47 1.65
C PHE A 382 19.56 -11.05 2.12
N LYS A 383 18.98 -11.95 1.32
CA LYS A 383 17.71 -12.58 1.61
C LYS A 383 17.80 -14.11 1.55
N TYR A 384 17.31 -14.75 2.60
CA TYR A 384 17.19 -16.20 2.72
C TYR A 384 15.71 -16.54 2.84
N SER A 385 15.14 -17.13 1.80
CA SER A 385 13.73 -17.51 1.76
C SER A 385 13.53 -18.95 2.20
N PHE A 386 12.35 -19.28 2.70
CA PHE A 386 11.95 -20.65 3.03
C PHE A 386 10.47 -20.86 2.72
N SER A 387 10.13 -22.10 2.35
CA SER A 387 8.74 -22.54 2.22
C SER A 387 8.68 -24.02 2.55
N VAL A 388 7.72 -24.40 3.42
CA VAL A 388 7.46 -25.80 3.82
C VAL A 388 5.96 -26.05 3.71
N SER A 389 5.59 -27.12 3.00
CA SER A 389 4.20 -27.57 2.93
C SER A 389 3.97 -28.74 3.89
N LEU A 390 2.96 -28.63 4.74
CA LEU A 390 2.52 -29.63 5.69
C LEU A 390 1.14 -30.13 5.30
N GLY A 391 0.90 -31.44 5.39
CA GLY A 391 -0.37 -32.06 4.95
C GLY A 391 -0.39 -32.33 3.44
N GLY A 392 -1.41 -33.01 2.94
CA GLY A 392 -1.47 -33.45 1.55
C GLY A 392 -0.61 -34.71 1.33
N GLY A 393 -0.82 -35.75 2.12
CA GLY A 393 -0.13 -37.04 1.92
C GLY A 393 -0.23 -37.54 0.49
N GLN A 394 0.84 -38.15 0.02
CA GLN A 394 1.05 -38.79 -1.29
C GLN A 394 -0.08 -39.72 -1.69
#